data_87de23de379578dc704d11487ca31357
#
_entry.id   87de23de379578dc704d11487ca31357
#
_cell.length_a   1.000
_cell.length_b   1.000
_cell.length_c   1.000
_cell.angle_alpha   90.00
_cell.angle_beta   90.00
_cell.angle_gamma   90.00
#
_symmetry.space_group_name_H-M   'P 1'
#
loop_
_entity.id
_entity.type
_entity.pdbx_description
1 polymer ?
#
loop_
_entity_poly.entity_id
_entity_poly.type
_entity_poly.pdbx_seq_one_letter_code
_entity_poly.pdbx_strand_id
1 'polypeptide(L)'
;MYYTGARVNEMILMSPADIRISKPYIIKLHGKGDKSRLVPVNERAIEILKSYMIENGLDKEIKQNSPLFFNSWGENLTEQGIAYIIDKYVSNMRNIRPDLFNVRVTPHTFRHSRAMHLLQSGVNLIYIRDLLGHVSIQTTEIYARADERAKREAIEKASEKIMPQLSPIENSWKKDKGLMEFLRSL
;
A
#
# COMPACT_ATOMS: atom_id res chain seq x y z
N MET A 1 -0.53 -10.74 1.54
CA MET A 1 -0.12 -9.82 0.46
C MET A 1 -0.34 -8.35 0.82
N TYR A 2 -1.57 -7.90 1.09
CA TYR A 2 -1.86 -6.48 1.36
C TYR A 2 -1.04 -5.89 2.51
N TYR A 3 -1.03 -6.49 3.70
CA TYR A 3 -0.34 -5.94 4.88
C TYR A 3 1.17 -5.79 4.70
N THR A 4 1.80 -6.66 3.93
CA THR A 4 3.25 -6.66 3.72
C THR A 4 3.68 -5.95 2.44
N GLY A 5 2.77 -5.74 1.50
CA GLY A 5 3.13 -5.33 0.14
C GLY A 5 4.03 -6.33 -0.59
N ALA A 6 4.04 -7.60 -0.17
CA ALA A 6 4.90 -8.63 -0.74
C ALA A 6 4.62 -8.87 -2.23
N ARG A 7 5.68 -9.21 -2.98
CA ARG A 7 5.56 -9.79 -4.33
C ARG A 7 5.05 -11.22 -4.23
N VAL A 8 4.44 -11.72 -5.30
CA VAL A 8 3.90 -13.08 -5.32
C VAL A 8 4.96 -14.13 -4.97
N ASN A 9 6.15 -14.03 -5.53
CA ASN A 9 7.25 -14.96 -5.26
C ASN A 9 7.78 -14.86 -3.82
N GLU A 10 7.81 -13.66 -3.23
CA GLU A 10 8.17 -13.48 -1.82
C GLU A 10 7.15 -14.15 -0.89
N MET A 11 5.87 -14.19 -1.30
CA MET A 11 4.82 -14.87 -0.55
C MET A 11 4.89 -16.40 -0.70
N ILE A 12 5.21 -16.90 -1.89
CA ILE A 12 5.37 -18.33 -2.18
C ILE A 12 6.49 -18.93 -1.34
N LEU A 13 7.61 -18.22 -1.21
CA LEU A 13 8.80 -18.68 -0.51
C LEU A 13 8.75 -18.49 1.01
N MET A 14 7.67 -17.92 1.54
CA MET A 14 7.55 -17.65 2.97
C MET A 14 7.37 -18.92 3.78
N SER A 15 8.04 -18.98 4.91
CA SER A 15 7.95 -20.06 5.91
C SER A 15 7.44 -19.54 7.27
N PRO A 16 6.98 -20.41 8.18
CA PRO A 16 6.67 -20.00 9.55
C PRO A 16 7.82 -19.30 10.28
N ALA A 17 9.09 -19.69 10.04
CA ALA A 17 10.27 -19.07 10.62
C ALA A 17 10.46 -17.59 10.24
N ASP A 18 9.84 -17.15 9.13
CA ASP A 18 9.91 -15.75 8.70
C ASP A 18 8.97 -14.82 9.48
N ILE A 19 8.12 -15.38 10.36
CA ILE A 19 7.10 -14.64 11.07
C ILE A 19 7.48 -14.47 12.54
N ARG A 20 7.76 -13.23 12.93
CA ARG A 20 7.92 -12.89 14.33
C ARG A 20 6.55 -12.58 14.95
N ILE A 21 6.05 -13.51 15.77
CA ILE A 21 4.73 -13.44 16.40
C ILE A 21 4.70 -12.67 17.74
N SER A 22 5.86 -12.19 18.23
CA SER A 22 6.01 -11.32 19.41
C SER A 22 6.27 -9.87 18.96
N LYS A 23 5.92 -8.91 19.81
CA LYS A 23 6.20 -7.48 19.52
C LYS A 23 7.70 -7.18 19.51
N PRO A 24 8.20 -6.39 18.57
CA PRO A 24 7.49 -5.83 17.42
C PRO A 24 7.18 -6.93 16.38
N TYR A 25 5.96 -6.92 15.84
CA TYR A 25 5.51 -7.88 14.84
C TYR A 25 6.18 -7.62 13.49
N ILE A 26 6.91 -8.60 12.99
CA ILE A 26 7.73 -8.46 11.77
C ILE A 26 7.56 -9.70 10.92
N ILE A 27 7.51 -9.49 9.62
CA ILE A 27 7.59 -10.56 8.61
C ILE A 27 8.85 -10.32 7.78
N LYS A 28 9.70 -11.34 7.68
CA LYS A 28 10.87 -11.34 6.80
C LYS A 28 10.43 -11.77 5.40
N LEU A 29 10.77 -10.98 4.41
CA LEU A 29 10.51 -11.29 3.01
C LEU A 29 11.82 -11.50 2.26
N HIS A 30 11.88 -12.61 1.51
CA HIS A 30 13.03 -12.98 0.71
C HIS A 30 12.84 -12.51 -0.74
N GLY A 31 13.64 -11.56 -1.17
CA GLY A 31 13.60 -10.98 -2.50
C GLY A 31 14.63 -11.59 -3.46
N LYS A 32 14.69 -11.07 -4.67
CA LYS A 32 15.63 -11.50 -5.70
C LYS A 32 17.09 -11.21 -5.28
N GLY A 33 18.00 -12.17 -5.51
CA GLY A 33 19.44 -12.02 -5.24
C GLY A 33 19.79 -12.07 -3.76
N ASP A 34 19.14 -12.96 -3.01
CA ASP A 34 19.35 -13.22 -1.58
C ASP A 34 19.18 -11.99 -0.68
N LYS A 35 18.51 -10.95 -1.20
CA LYS A 35 18.18 -9.76 -0.43
C LYS A 35 16.91 -10.03 0.37
N SER A 36 16.98 -9.88 1.67
CA SER A 36 15.80 -9.95 2.53
C SER A 36 15.48 -8.58 3.13
N ARG A 37 14.21 -8.37 3.46
CA ARG A 37 13.77 -7.19 4.20
C ARG A 37 12.80 -7.56 5.30
N LEU A 38 12.81 -6.75 6.35
CA LEU A 38 11.93 -6.90 7.49
C LEU A 38 10.75 -5.93 7.32
N VAL A 39 9.54 -6.46 7.31
CA VAL A 39 8.32 -5.68 7.13
C VAL A 39 7.54 -5.68 8.43
N PRO A 40 7.37 -4.52 9.09
CA PRO A 40 6.49 -4.41 10.24
C PRO A 40 5.03 -4.58 9.82
N VAL A 41 4.29 -5.34 10.60
CA VAL A 41 2.87 -5.58 10.37
C VAL A 41 2.07 -5.28 11.64
N ASN A 42 0.78 -5.03 11.47
CA ASN A 42 -0.11 -4.80 12.59
C ASN A 42 -0.53 -6.10 13.28
N GLU A 43 -1.06 -5.97 14.49
CA GLU A 43 -1.51 -7.08 15.32
C GLU A 43 -2.55 -7.96 14.61
N ARG A 44 -3.52 -7.34 13.93
CA ARG A 44 -4.57 -8.06 13.19
C ARG A 44 -4.01 -9.01 12.12
N ALA A 45 -2.94 -8.60 11.42
CA ALA A 45 -2.31 -9.47 10.42
C ALA A 45 -1.65 -10.69 11.07
N ILE A 46 -1.03 -10.50 12.25
CA ILE A 46 -0.42 -11.59 13.00
C ILE A 46 -1.47 -12.53 13.60
N GLU A 47 -2.58 -12.02 14.10
CA GLU A 47 -3.68 -12.85 14.60
C GLU A 47 -4.22 -13.79 13.52
N ILE A 48 -4.48 -13.26 12.32
CA ILE A 48 -4.92 -14.06 11.17
C ILE A 48 -3.89 -15.13 10.81
N LEU A 49 -2.60 -14.76 10.79
CA LEU A 49 -1.53 -15.71 10.49
C LEU A 49 -1.38 -16.77 11.58
N LYS A 50 -1.48 -16.41 12.84
CA LYS A 50 -1.45 -17.37 13.96
C LYS A 50 -2.59 -18.39 13.85
N SER A 51 -3.82 -17.93 13.63
CA SER A 51 -4.97 -18.82 13.46
C SER A 51 -4.75 -19.78 12.30
N TYR A 52 -4.30 -19.26 11.15
CA TYR A 52 -3.97 -20.06 9.99
C TYR A 52 -2.87 -21.10 10.28
N MET A 53 -1.80 -20.70 10.98
CA MET A 53 -0.69 -21.60 11.33
C MET A 53 -1.14 -22.71 12.26
N ILE A 54 -1.95 -22.41 13.26
CA ILE A 54 -2.51 -23.41 14.19
C ILE A 54 -3.42 -24.39 13.45
N GLU A 55 -4.34 -23.88 12.63
CA GLU A 55 -5.27 -24.72 11.83
C GLU A 55 -4.54 -25.69 10.91
N ASN A 56 -3.37 -25.30 10.40
CA ASN A 56 -2.58 -26.11 9.48
C ASN A 56 -1.40 -26.84 10.16
N GLY A 57 -1.30 -26.78 11.48
CA GLY A 57 -0.24 -27.45 12.26
C GLY A 57 1.16 -26.93 11.96
N LEU A 58 1.29 -25.64 11.57
CA LEU A 58 2.53 -24.96 11.24
C LEU A 58 3.19 -24.27 12.45
N ASP A 59 2.54 -24.30 13.59
CA ASP A 59 3.02 -23.75 14.86
C ASP A 59 4.11 -24.60 15.53
N LYS A 60 4.29 -25.84 15.05
CA LYS A 60 5.26 -26.81 15.57
C LYS A 60 6.67 -26.51 15.08
N GLU A 61 7.68 -26.71 15.93
CA GLU A 61 9.10 -26.48 15.58
C GLU A 61 9.54 -27.22 14.32
N ILE A 62 9.11 -28.48 14.15
CA ILE A 62 9.46 -29.29 12.98
C ILE A 62 8.95 -28.72 11.66
N LYS A 63 7.98 -27.80 11.70
CA LYS A 63 7.37 -27.16 10.54
C LYS A 63 7.90 -25.75 10.24
N GLN A 64 8.86 -25.26 11.00
CA GLN A 64 9.36 -23.89 10.86
C GLN A 64 9.90 -23.55 9.46
N ASN A 65 10.48 -24.52 8.77
CA ASN A 65 11.01 -24.36 7.42
C ASN A 65 10.09 -24.93 6.32
N SER A 66 8.87 -25.36 6.67
CA SER A 66 7.88 -25.79 5.69
C SER A 66 7.31 -24.58 4.96
N PRO A 67 6.73 -24.76 3.76
CA PRO A 67 5.98 -23.69 3.12
C PRO A 67 4.88 -23.15 4.04
N LEU A 68 4.79 -21.82 4.19
CA LEU A 68 3.70 -21.21 4.94
C LEU A 68 2.36 -21.39 4.20
N PHE A 69 2.40 -21.18 2.88
CA PHE A 69 1.24 -21.35 2.00
C PHE A 69 1.52 -22.49 1.02
N PHE A 70 0.72 -23.52 1.10
CA PHE A 70 0.98 -24.77 0.38
C PHE A 70 -0.28 -25.30 -0.35
N ASN A 71 -0.04 -26.16 -1.32
CA ASN A 71 -1.07 -26.88 -2.06
C ASN A 71 -1.53 -28.13 -1.28
N SER A 72 -2.45 -28.91 -1.88
CA SER A 72 -2.95 -30.16 -1.28
C SER A 72 -1.89 -31.25 -1.09
N TRP A 73 -0.74 -31.14 -1.74
CA TRP A 73 0.40 -32.06 -1.58
C TRP A 73 1.42 -31.57 -0.55
N GLY A 74 1.20 -30.40 0.09
CA GLY A 74 2.13 -29.81 1.06
C GLY A 74 3.29 -29.05 0.44
N GLU A 75 3.27 -28.80 -0.87
CA GLU A 75 4.31 -28.06 -1.61
C GLU A 75 3.95 -26.58 -1.72
N ASN A 76 4.95 -25.75 -2.03
CA ASN A 76 4.73 -24.34 -2.28
C ASN A 76 3.62 -24.09 -3.33
N LEU A 77 2.82 -23.07 -3.10
CA LEU A 77 1.89 -22.58 -4.12
C LEU A 77 2.68 -22.08 -5.34
N THR A 78 2.07 -22.14 -6.51
CA THR A 78 2.57 -21.49 -7.73
C THR A 78 1.96 -20.09 -7.86
N GLU A 79 2.56 -19.24 -8.71
CA GLU A 79 1.98 -17.93 -9.05
C GLU A 79 0.55 -18.09 -9.62
N GLN A 80 0.34 -19.10 -10.48
CA GLN A 80 -0.96 -19.43 -11.05
C GLN A 80 -1.95 -19.86 -9.96
N GLY A 81 -1.49 -20.66 -8.98
CA GLY A 81 -2.31 -21.09 -7.84
C GLY A 81 -2.79 -19.90 -7.00
N ILE A 82 -1.89 -18.95 -6.73
CA ILE A 82 -2.26 -17.72 -6.01
C ILE A 82 -3.22 -16.87 -6.85
N ALA A 83 -2.97 -16.72 -8.14
CA ALA A 83 -3.86 -15.98 -9.03
C ALA A 83 -5.26 -16.61 -9.09
N TYR A 84 -5.34 -17.93 -9.17
CA TYR A 84 -6.60 -18.68 -9.11
C TYR A 84 -7.36 -18.45 -7.80
N ILE A 85 -6.68 -18.50 -6.65
CA ILE A 85 -7.28 -18.25 -5.34
C ILE A 85 -7.86 -16.83 -5.30
N ILE A 86 -7.10 -15.83 -5.75
CA ILE A 86 -7.56 -14.44 -5.79
C ILE A 86 -8.80 -14.33 -6.69
N ASP A 87 -8.75 -14.88 -7.89
CA ASP A 87 -9.86 -14.79 -8.85
C ASP A 87 -11.13 -15.46 -8.32
N LYS A 88 -11.00 -16.60 -7.66
CA LYS A 88 -12.12 -17.29 -6.99
C LYS A 88 -12.83 -16.39 -5.97
N TYR A 89 -12.08 -15.74 -5.08
CA TYR A 89 -12.67 -14.85 -4.07
C TYR A 89 -13.21 -13.56 -4.68
N VAL A 90 -12.52 -12.98 -5.64
CA VAL A 90 -12.97 -11.76 -6.35
C VAL A 90 -14.25 -12.05 -7.14
N SER A 91 -14.35 -13.19 -7.81
CA SER A 91 -15.56 -13.59 -8.54
C SER A 91 -16.76 -13.74 -7.61
N ASN A 92 -16.56 -14.35 -6.44
CA ASN A 92 -17.62 -14.41 -5.42
C ASN A 92 -18.04 -13.01 -4.96
N MET A 93 -17.09 -12.12 -4.73
CA MET A 93 -17.38 -10.73 -4.31
C MET A 93 -18.06 -9.91 -5.41
N ARG A 94 -17.75 -10.15 -6.69
CA ARG A 94 -18.44 -9.51 -7.83
C ARG A 94 -19.94 -9.83 -7.84
N ASN A 95 -20.32 -11.02 -7.45
CA ASN A 95 -21.73 -11.39 -7.36
C ASN A 95 -22.47 -10.62 -6.25
N ILE A 96 -21.75 -10.24 -5.18
CA ILE A 96 -22.29 -9.52 -4.02
C ILE A 96 -22.23 -8.00 -4.21
N ARG A 97 -21.09 -7.51 -4.73
CA ARG A 97 -20.80 -6.08 -4.90
C ARG A 97 -20.16 -5.81 -6.27
N PRO A 98 -20.92 -5.90 -7.36
CA PRO A 98 -20.41 -5.68 -8.72
C PRO A 98 -19.88 -4.27 -8.93
N ASP A 99 -20.41 -3.30 -8.20
CA ASP A 99 -19.98 -1.89 -8.20
C ASP A 99 -18.52 -1.69 -7.77
N LEU A 100 -18.00 -2.53 -6.85
CA LEU A 100 -16.65 -2.41 -6.30
C LEU A 100 -15.60 -3.23 -7.07
N PHE A 101 -16.01 -4.26 -7.79
CA PHE A 101 -15.10 -5.23 -8.41
C PHE A 101 -15.19 -5.26 -9.95
N ASN A 102 -15.34 -4.09 -10.57
CA ASN A 102 -15.41 -3.93 -12.02
C ASN A 102 -14.04 -4.05 -12.73
N VAL A 103 -12.95 -4.08 -11.97
CA VAL A 103 -11.58 -4.19 -12.49
C VAL A 103 -10.97 -5.56 -12.19
N ARG A 104 -9.95 -5.93 -12.98
CA ARG A 104 -9.19 -7.16 -12.73
C ARG A 104 -8.32 -6.98 -11.49
N VAL A 105 -8.52 -7.85 -10.49
CA VAL A 105 -7.71 -7.89 -9.26
C VAL A 105 -6.61 -8.94 -9.43
N THR A 106 -5.38 -8.55 -9.20
CA THR A 106 -4.18 -9.41 -9.32
C THR A 106 -3.33 -9.29 -8.04
N PRO A 107 -2.31 -10.14 -7.85
CA PRO A 107 -1.34 -9.96 -6.78
C PRO A 107 -0.74 -8.54 -6.73
N HIS A 108 -0.45 -7.96 -7.88
CA HIS A 108 0.06 -6.58 -7.97
C HIS A 108 -0.95 -5.54 -7.48
N THR A 109 -2.24 -5.77 -7.66
CA THR A 109 -3.30 -4.86 -7.16
C THR A 109 -3.21 -4.68 -5.64
N PHE A 110 -3.00 -5.75 -4.88
CA PHE A 110 -2.82 -5.67 -3.42
C PHE A 110 -1.60 -4.85 -3.01
N ARG A 111 -0.50 -5.03 -3.72
CA ARG A 111 0.73 -4.29 -3.48
C ARG A 111 0.58 -2.81 -3.83
N HIS A 112 -0.04 -2.49 -4.97
CA HIS A 112 -0.37 -1.12 -5.37
C HIS A 112 -1.28 -0.44 -4.35
N SER A 113 -2.37 -1.11 -3.96
CA SER A 113 -3.30 -0.58 -2.95
C SER A 113 -2.58 -0.30 -1.62
N ARG A 114 -1.66 -1.18 -1.19
CA ARG A 114 -0.87 -0.94 0.03
C ARG A 114 0.01 0.29 -0.11
N ALA A 115 0.70 0.45 -1.23
CA ALA A 115 1.54 1.62 -1.49
C ALA A 115 0.73 2.91 -1.47
N MET A 116 -0.41 2.95 -2.16
CA MET A 116 -1.29 4.10 -2.21
C MET A 116 -1.87 4.45 -0.83
N HIS A 117 -2.34 3.47 -0.08
CA HIS A 117 -2.88 3.72 1.27
C HIS A 117 -1.82 4.24 2.25
N LEU A 118 -0.58 3.76 2.17
CA LEU A 118 0.52 4.30 2.97
C LEU A 118 0.84 5.75 2.59
N LEU A 119 0.88 6.03 1.29
CA LEU A 119 1.13 7.38 0.78
C LEU A 119 0.02 8.35 1.24
N GLN A 120 -1.25 7.97 1.07
CA GLN A 120 -2.41 8.75 1.50
C GLN A 120 -2.47 8.94 3.02
N SER A 121 -1.88 8.02 3.77
CA SER A 121 -1.71 8.15 5.23
C SER A 121 -0.52 9.03 5.62
N GLY A 122 0.17 9.66 4.66
CA GLY A 122 1.28 10.57 4.90
C GLY A 122 2.63 9.89 5.18
N VAL A 123 2.75 8.58 4.92
CA VAL A 123 4.02 7.87 5.08
C VAL A 123 5.01 8.34 4.03
N ASN A 124 6.24 8.65 4.46
CA ASN A 124 7.29 9.12 3.58
C ASN A 124 7.60 8.10 2.47
N LEU A 125 7.80 8.60 1.24
CA LEU A 125 8.04 7.79 0.05
C LEU A 125 9.27 6.88 0.17
N ILE A 126 10.29 7.30 0.92
CA ILE A 126 11.48 6.50 1.20
C ILE A 126 11.12 5.24 2.00
N TYR A 127 10.29 5.38 3.05
CA TYR A 127 9.83 4.23 3.83
C TYR A 127 8.95 3.28 3.01
N ILE A 128 8.11 3.83 2.12
CA ILE A 128 7.30 3.02 1.21
C ILE A 128 8.20 2.24 0.24
N ARG A 129 9.23 2.88 -0.32
CA ARG A 129 10.25 2.22 -1.16
C ARG A 129 10.89 1.04 -0.43
N ASP A 130 11.37 1.28 0.79
CA ASP A 130 12.09 0.27 1.58
C ASP A 130 11.15 -0.88 1.98
N LEU A 131 9.93 -0.57 2.41
CA LEU A 131 8.90 -1.57 2.73
C LEU A 131 8.57 -2.44 1.52
N LEU A 132 8.43 -1.86 0.35
CA LEU A 132 8.16 -2.58 -0.89
C LEU A 132 9.42 -3.28 -1.44
N GLY A 133 10.62 -2.92 -1.02
CA GLY A 133 11.87 -3.43 -1.57
C GLY A 133 12.06 -3.04 -3.03
N HIS A 134 11.81 -1.77 -3.36
CA HIS A 134 12.17 -1.18 -4.64
C HIS A 134 13.65 -0.79 -4.63
N VAL A 135 14.38 -1.20 -5.65
CA VAL A 135 15.79 -0.84 -5.81
C VAL A 135 15.94 0.67 -6.04
N SER A 136 15.01 1.27 -6.78
CA SER A 136 14.98 2.69 -7.09
C SER A 136 13.75 3.38 -6.51
N ILE A 137 13.92 4.61 -6.03
CA ILE A 137 12.83 5.47 -5.59
C ILE A 137 11.89 5.81 -6.75
N GLN A 138 12.40 5.90 -7.97
CA GLN A 138 11.62 6.17 -9.17
C GLN A 138 10.45 5.21 -9.37
N THR A 139 10.63 3.93 -9.01
CA THR A 139 9.53 2.94 -9.02
C THR A 139 8.44 3.27 -8.01
N THR A 140 8.78 3.98 -6.93
CA THR A 140 7.83 4.38 -5.88
C THR A 140 7.20 5.76 -6.20
N GLU A 141 7.91 6.62 -6.94
CA GLU A 141 7.41 7.92 -7.38
C GLU A 141 6.16 7.84 -8.26
N ILE A 142 5.95 6.71 -8.94
CA ILE A 142 4.74 6.46 -9.72
C ILE A 142 3.50 6.64 -8.84
N TYR A 143 3.56 6.20 -7.58
CA TYR A 143 2.46 6.35 -6.63
C TYR A 143 2.25 7.82 -6.22
N ALA A 144 3.34 8.54 -5.99
CA ALA A 144 3.27 9.98 -5.66
C ALA A 144 2.70 10.80 -6.83
N ARG A 145 3.01 10.43 -8.07
CA ARG A 145 2.45 11.08 -9.26
C ARG A 145 0.97 10.79 -9.44
N ALA A 146 0.50 9.61 -9.02
CA ALA A 146 -0.89 9.20 -9.14
C ALA A 146 -1.79 9.82 -8.05
N ASP A 147 -1.22 10.36 -6.97
CA ASP A 147 -1.98 10.97 -5.87
C ASP A 147 -2.11 12.48 -6.05
N GLU A 148 -3.04 12.89 -6.91
CA GLU A 148 -3.36 14.31 -7.13
C GLU A 148 -3.96 15.00 -5.90
N ARG A 149 -4.65 14.23 -5.04
CA ARG A 149 -5.24 14.75 -3.82
C ARG A 149 -4.16 15.19 -2.82
N ALA A 150 -3.19 14.32 -2.55
CA ALA A 150 -2.08 14.65 -1.66
C ALA A 150 -1.29 15.87 -2.16
N LYS A 151 -1.12 16.01 -3.49
CA LYS A 151 -0.48 17.20 -4.08
C LYS A 151 -1.26 18.46 -3.80
N ARG A 152 -2.57 18.43 -4.02
CA ARG A 152 -3.45 19.58 -3.76
C ARG A 152 -3.41 20.00 -2.30
N GLU A 153 -3.61 19.04 -1.39
CA GLU A 153 -3.56 19.29 0.07
C GLU A 153 -2.20 19.82 0.53
N ALA A 154 -1.10 19.35 -0.04
CA ALA A 154 0.24 19.85 0.26
C ALA A 154 0.44 21.31 -0.21
N ILE A 155 -0.08 21.65 -1.38
CA ILE A 155 -0.02 23.02 -1.93
C ILE A 155 -0.89 23.95 -1.09
N GLU A 156 -2.09 23.54 -0.73
CA GLU A 156 -3.01 24.32 0.12
C GLU A 156 -2.37 24.60 1.49
N LYS A 157 -1.85 23.58 2.18
CA LYS A 157 -1.13 23.75 3.46
C LYS A 157 0.12 24.63 3.37
N ALA A 158 0.86 24.54 2.27
CA ALA A 158 2.01 25.39 2.04
C ALA A 158 1.60 26.85 1.80
N SER A 159 0.50 27.05 1.07
CA SER A 159 -0.05 28.38 0.80
C SER A 159 -0.57 29.06 2.07
N GLU A 160 -1.24 28.31 2.96
CA GLU A 160 -1.70 28.82 4.25
C GLU A 160 -0.55 29.27 5.17
N LYS A 161 0.61 28.60 5.10
CA LYS A 161 1.80 28.95 5.90
C LYS A 161 2.59 30.14 5.33
N ILE A 162 2.56 30.34 4.03
CA ILE A 162 3.36 31.35 3.33
C ILE A 162 2.60 32.65 3.11
N MET A 163 1.28 32.55 2.92
CA MET A 163 0.43 33.74 2.86
C MET A 163 0.11 34.22 4.27
N PRO A 164 0.60 35.41 4.70
CA PRO A 164 0.03 36.05 5.86
C PRO A 164 -1.48 36.17 5.61
N GLN A 165 -2.28 35.92 6.64
CA GLN A 165 -3.73 36.18 6.57
C GLN A 165 -3.90 37.66 6.17
N LEU A 166 -4.02 37.87 4.88
CA LEU A 166 -4.45 39.16 4.39
C LEU A 166 -5.85 39.34 4.96
N SER A 167 -6.01 40.30 5.87
CA SER A 167 -7.31 40.80 6.30
C SER A 167 -8.18 40.90 5.05
N PRO A 168 -9.48 40.60 5.11
CA PRO A 168 -10.34 40.69 3.94
C PRO A 168 -10.06 42.05 3.30
N ILE A 169 -9.41 42.03 2.16
CA ILE A 169 -9.17 43.23 1.38
C ILE A 169 -10.58 43.70 1.04
N GLU A 170 -11.07 44.67 1.82
CA GLU A 170 -12.22 45.41 1.34
C GLU A 170 -11.87 45.76 -0.11
N ASN A 171 -12.76 45.45 -1.03
CA ASN A 171 -12.59 45.61 -2.48
C ASN A 171 -12.23 47.09 -2.81
N SER A 172 -11.12 47.59 -2.29
CA SER A 172 -10.62 48.96 -2.43
C SER A 172 -10.41 49.32 -3.90
N TRP A 173 -9.99 48.31 -4.69
CA TRP A 173 -9.83 48.45 -6.13
C TRP A 173 -11.15 48.73 -6.85
N LYS A 174 -12.31 48.25 -6.36
CA LYS A 174 -13.63 48.58 -6.91
C LYS A 174 -14.07 50.02 -6.63
N LYS A 175 -13.44 50.65 -5.64
CA LYS A 175 -13.69 52.07 -5.30
C LYS A 175 -12.71 53.00 -6.03
N ASP A 176 -11.66 52.47 -6.65
CA ASP A 176 -10.71 53.24 -7.43
C ASP A 176 -11.27 53.51 -8.84
N LYS A 177 -11.82 54.71 -9.01
CA LYS A 177 -12.42 55.14 -10.28
C LYS A 177 -11.43 55.15 -11.42
N GLY A 178 -10.15 55.52 -11.18
CA GLY A 178 -9.11 55.56 -12.21
C GLY A 178 -8.76 54.18 -12.72
N LEU A 179 -8.63 53.21 -11.81
CA LEU A 179 -8.35 51.85 -12.19
C LEU A 179 -9.57 51.21 -12.95
N MET A 180 -10.80 51.53 -12.51
CA MET A 180 -11.98 51.02 -13.18
C MET A 180 -12.22 51.61 -14.56
N GLU A 181 -11.85 52.88 -14.79
CA GLU A 181 -11.86 53.49 -16.14
C GLU A 181 -10.79 52.90 -17.04
N PHE A 182 -9.58 52.70 -16.52
CA PHE A 182 -8.52 52.03 -17.28
C PHE A 182 -8.92 50.60 -17.70
N LEU A 183 -9.46 49.80 -16.80
CA LEU A 183 -9.92 48.46 -17.12
C LEU A 183 -11.09 48.40 -18.11
N ARG A 184 -11.91 49.44 -18.20
CA ARG A 184 -12.99 49.56 -19.21
C ARG A 184 -12.49 50.02 -20.56
N SER A 185 -11.29 50.56 -20.62
CA SER A 185 -10.69 51.04 -21.87
C SER A 185 -9.84 49.98 -22.58
N LEU A 186 -9.62 48.81 -21.93
CA LEU A 186 -8.97 47.61 -22.49
C LEU A 186 -9.99 46.73 -23.23
#